data_62dd17303c62f073efe7d2f74495925c
#
_entry.id   62dd17303c62f073efe7d2f74495925c
#
_cell.length_a   1.000
_cell.length_b   1.000
_cell.length_c   1.000
_cell.angle_alpha   90.00
_cell.angle_beta   90.00
_cell.angle_gamma   90.00
#
_symmetry.space_group_name_H-M   'P 1'
#
loop_
_entity.id
_entity.type
_entity.pdbx_description
1 polymer ?
#
loop_
_entity_poly.entity_id
_entity_poly.type
_entity_poly.pdbx_seq_one_letter_code
_entity_poly.pdbx_strand_id
1 'polypeptide(L)'
;VIAGTITLDPDRTDEMLAAIVPLMEATQAEDGCIDYVLSADPKELGTIRIFEKWESDEALGAHMKAPHMGVFQKAIRGCGVTGMSVDKFEIASESKLV
;
A
#
# COMPACT_ATOMS: atom_id res chain seq x y z
N VAL A 1 -8.24 -6.18 6.66
CA VAL A 1 -8.17 -5.17 5.59
C VAL A 1 -7.41 -3.95 6.09
N ILE A 2 -6.53 -3.44 5.25
CA ILE A 2 -5.83 -2.18 5.45
C ILE A 2 -6.30 -1.24 4.34
N ALA A 3 -6.68 -0.04 4.70
CA ALA A 3 -7.09 0.96 3.72
C ALA A 3 -6.66 2.36 4.17
N GLY A 4 -6.31 3.19 3.22
CA GLY A 4 -5.91 4.54 3.53
C GLY A 4 -5.26 5.28 2.38
N THR A 5 -4.47 6.29 2.73
CA THR A 5 -3.83 7.16 1.76
C THR A 5 -2.42 7.53 2.17
N ILE A 6 -1.59 7.78 1.16
CA ILE A 6 -0.32 8.49 1.30
C ILE A 6 -0.47 9.77 0.48
N THR A 7 -0.14 10.90 1.06
CA THR A 7 -0.10 12.17 0.33
C THR A 7 1.34 12.61 0.13
N LEU A 8 1.63 13.16 -1.04
CA LEU A 8 2.98 13.53 -1.43
C LEU A 8 2.96 14.75 -2.36
N ASP A 9 4.14 15.25 -2.68
CA ASP A 9 4.30 16.29 -3.70
C ASP A 9 3.74 15.76 -5.03
N PRO A 10 2.71 16.41 -5.60
CA PRO A 10 2.11 15.96 -6.87
C PRO A 10 3.11 15.83 -8.02
N ASP A 11 4.17 16.64 -8.03
CA ASP A 11 5.21 16.60 -9.06
C ASP A 11 6.10 15.36 -8.96
N ARG A 12 6.00 14.63 -7.85
CA ARG A 12 6.76 13.39 -7.60
C ARG A 12 5.93 12.12 -7.77
N THR A 13 4.71 12.24 -8.29
CA THR A 13 3.80 11.10 -8.44
C THR A 13 4.40 10.00 -9.31
N ASP A 14 5.06 10.33 -10.42
CA ASP A 14 5.66 9.34 -11.30
C ASP A 14 6.78 8.56 -10.62
N GLU A 15 7.59 9.22 -9.80
CA GLU A 15 8.63 8.57 -9.01
C GLU A 15 8.03 7.61 -7.99
N MET A 16 6.96 8.04 -7.32
CA MET A 16 6.24 7.19 -6.37
C MET A 16 5.66 5.95 -7.07
N LEU A 17 5.00 6.12 -8.21
CA LEU A 17 4.43 5.00 -8.96
C LEU A 17 5.50 4.03 -9.43
N ALA A 18 6.66 4.52 -9.84
CA ALA A 18 7.79 3.67 -10.22
C ALA A 18 8.30 2.83 -9.04
N ALA A 19 8.25 3.35 -7.81
CA ALA A 19 8.63 2.61 -6.61
C ALA A 19 7.55 1.62 -6.17
N ILE A 20 6.28 1.94 -6.43
CA ILE A 20 5.14 1.12 -6.03
C ILE A 20 5.08 -0.21 -6.79
N VAL A 21 5.38 -0.22 -8.08
CA VAL A 21 5.23 -1.43 -8.91
C VAL A 21 6.05 -2.61 -8.36
N PRO A 22 7.36 -2.48 -8.09
CA PRO A 22 8.10 -3.60 -7.52
C PRO A 22 7.60 -3.99 -6.11
N LEU A 23 7.13 -3.03 -5.32
CA LEU A 23 6.53 -3.32 -4.03
C LEU A 23 5.28 -4.19 -4.17
N MET A 24 4.39 -3.83 -5.09
CA MET A 24 3.17 -4.59 -5.34
C MET A 24 3.50 -6.02 -5.81
N GLU A 25 4.43 -6.16 -6.75
CA GLU A 25 4.84 -7.47 -7.26
C GLU A 25 5.38 -8.37 -6.14
N ALA A 26 6.28 -7.86 -5.32
CA ALA A 26 6.87 -8.60 -4.22
C ALA A 26 5.83 -8.93 -3.14
N THR A 27 4.95 -8.00 -2.81
CA THR A 27 3.94 -8.18 -1.78
C THR A 27 2.86 -9.17 -2.21
N GLN A 28 2.41 -9.10 -3.47
CA GLN A 28 1.41 -10.01 -4.00
C GLN A 28 1.89 -11.46 -4.03
N ALA A 29 3.20 -11.69 -4.01
CA ALA A 29 3.80 -13.01 -3.92
C ALA A 29 3.96 -13.52 -2.47
N GLU A 30 3.69 -12.69 -1.46
CA GLU A 30 3.80 -13.11 -0.06
C GLU A 30 2.69 -14.07 0.34
N ASP A 31 3.02 -15.02 1.21
CA ASP A 31 2.03 -15.94 1.77
C ASP A 31 0.99 -15.15 2.57
N GLY A 32 -0.28 -15.43 2.33
CA GLY A 32 -1.38 -14.80 3.04
C GLY A 32 -1.81 -13.45 2.48
N CYS A 33 -1.17 -12.95 1.44
CA CYS A 33 -1.61 -11.76 0.74
C CYS A 33 -2.77 -12.12 -0.20
N ILE A 34 -3.96 -11.62 0.08
CA ILE A 34 -5.14 -11.84 -0.75
C ILE A 34 -5.24 -10.76 -1.82
N ASP A 35 -5.04 -9.50 -1.42
CA ASP A 35 -5.05 -8.37 -2.34
C ASP A 35 -4.11 -7.28 -1.82
N TYR A 36 -3.44 -6.59 -2.73
CA TYR A 36 -2.52 -5.52 -2.37
C TYR A 36 -2.40 -4.56 -3.54
N VAL A 37 -2.98 -3.37 -3.39
CA VAL A 37 -2.98 -2.36 -4.44
C VAL A 37 -2.66 -0.99 -3.83
N LEU A 38 -1.69 -0.31 -4.44
CA LEU A 38 -1.45 1.10 -4.23
C LEU A 38 -1.60 1.79 -5.59
N SER A 39 -2.44 2.80 -5.66
CA SER A 39 -2.70 3.48 -6.93
C SER A 39 -2.94 4.97 -6.74
N ALA A 40 -2.61 5.75 -7.76
CA ALA A 40 -2.88 7.17 -7.76
C ALA A 40 -4.37 7.43 -7.80
N ASP A 41 -4.83 8.35 -6.96
CA ASP A 41 -6.22 8.81 -7.02
C ASP A 41 -6.43 9.59 -8.32
N PRO A 42 -7.43 9.25 -9.14
CA PRO A 42 -7.62 9.93 -10.42
C PRO A 42 -8.07 11.39 -10.29
N LYS A 43 -8.54 11.79 -9.13
CA LYS A 43 -9.09 13.12 -8.88
C LYS A 43 -8.20 13.95 -7.97
N GLU A 44 -7.66 13.35 -6.91
CA GLU A 44 -6.87 14.06 -5.89
C GLU A 44 -5.38 13.91 -6.21
N LEU A 45 -4.79 14.93 -6.81
CA LEU A 45 -3.37 14.95 -7.15
C LEU A 45 -2.51 14.81 -5.91
N GLY A 46 -1.45 14.02 -6.02
CA GLY A 46 -0.54 13.77 -4.90
C GLY A 46 -1.10 12.84 -3.84
N THR A 47 -2.13 12.07 -4.18
CA THR A 47 -2.73 11.09 -3.27
C THR A 47 -2.60 9.69 -3.85
N ILE A 48 -2.05 8.78 -3.04
CA ILE A 48 -1.99 7.34 -3.35
C ILE A 48 -3.00 6.63 -2.46
N ARG A 49 -3.88 5.87 -3.06
CA ARG A 49 -4.85 5.04 -2.35
C ARG A 49 -4.24 3.67 -2.07
N ILE A 50 -4.46 3.18 -0.86
CA ILE A 50 -3.96 1.88 -0.39
C ILE A 50 -5.13 0.97 -0.10
N PHE A 51 -5.09 -0.24 -0.62
CA PHE A 51 -5.99 -1.31 -0.21
C PHE A 51 -5.21 -2.60 -0.07
N GLU A 52 -5.35 -3.25 1.10
CA GLU A 52 -4.69 -4.53 1.38
C GLU A 52 -5.66 -5.47 2.06
N LYS A 53 -5.64 -6.72 1.64
CA LYS A 53 -6.42 -7.77 2.27
C LYS A 53 -5.50 -8.95 2.58
N TRP A 54 -5.49 -9.36 3.83
CA TRP A 54 -4.61 -10.39 4.35
C TRP A 54 -5.40 -11.52 4.99
N GLU A 55 -4.89 -12.75 4.89
CA GLU A 55 -5.52 -13.92 5.51
C GLU A 55 -5.49 -13.87 7.03
N SER A 56 -4.45 -13.25 7.61
CA SER A 56 -4.24 -13.23 9.06
C SER A 56 -3.38 -12.05 9.50
N ASP A 57 -3.40 -11.75 10.79
CA ASP A 57 -2.51 -10.77 11.40
C ASP A 57 -1.03 -11.20 11.29
N GLU A 58 -0.79 -12.51 11.31
CA GLU A 58 0.57 -13.06 11.18
C GLU A 58 1.14 -12.75 9.79
N ALA A 59 0.34 -12.95 8.74
CA ALA A 59 0.75 -12.63 7.38
C ALA A 59 1.05 -11.14 7.21
N LEU A 60 0.20 -10.29 7.75
CA LEU A 60 0.42 -8.84 7.74
C LEU A 60 1.69 -8.47 8.51
N GLY A 61 1.91 -9.08 9.67
CA GLY A 61 3.10 -8.85 10.48
C GLY A 61 4.39 -9.23 9.75
N ALA A 62 4.38 -10.35 9.04
CA ALA A 62 5.51 -10.78 8.21
C ALA A 62 5.76 -9.77 7.08
N HIS A 63 4.71 -9.26 6.44
CA HIS A 63 4.81 -8.22 5.42
C HIS A 63 5.52 -6.97 5.94
N MET A 64 5.16 -6.52 7.13
CA MET A 64 5.76 -5.31 7.73
C MET A 64 7.26 -5.46 7.99
N LYS A 65 7.76 -6.68 8.05
CA LYS A 65 9.18 -6.99 8.27
C LYS A 65 9.90 -7.42 6.99
N ALA A 66 9.19 -7.52 5.88
CA ALA A 66 9.76 -8.01 4.63
C ALA A 66 10.81 -7.03 4.07
N PRO A 67 11.88 -7.52 3.42
CA PRO A 67 12.93 -6.67 2.86
C PRO A 67 12.41 -5.62 1.87
N HIS A 68 11.40 -5.96 1.08
CA HIS A 68 10.85 -5.03 0.08
C HIS A 68 10.13 -3.83 0.69
N MET A 69 9.69 -3.92 1.96
CA MET A 69 9.15 -2.76 2.67
C MET A 69 10.24 -1.72 2.92
N GLY A 70 11.42 -2.18 3.37
CA GLY A 70 12.57 -1.28 3.56
C GLY A 70 13.06 -0.67 2.26
N VAL A 71 13.09 -1.45 1.19
CA VAL A 71 13.47 -0.97 -0.15
C VAL A 71 12.51 0.12 -0.62
N PHE A 72 11.21 -0.10 -0.45
CA PHE A 72 10.20 0.88 -0.80
C PHE A 72 10.34 2.18 0.01
N GLN A 73 10.46 2.07 1.33
CA GLN A 73 10.63 3.22 2.22
C GLN A 73 11.84 4.06 1.82
N LYS A 74 12.93 3.41 1.45
CA LYS A 74 14.14 4.07 0.99
C LYS A 74 13.93 4.76 -0.36
N ALA A 75 13.25 4.08 -1.29
CA ALA A 75 13.00 4.60 -2.63
C ALA A 75 12.12 5.85 -2.62
N ILE A 76 11.18 5.97 -1.69
CA ILE A 76 10.25 7.10 -1.65
C ILE A 76 10.71 8.29 -0.81
N ARG A 77 11.90 8.22 -0.20
CA ARG A 77 12.40 9.32 0.65
C ARG A 77 12.45 10.67 -0.05
N GLY A 78 12.68 10.69 -1.34
CA GLY A 78 12.73 11.92 -2.13
C GLY A 78 11.40 12.35 -2.72
N CYS A 79 10.30 11.63 -2.46
CA CYS A 79 9.02 11.89 -3.12
C CYS A 79 8.16 12.96 -2.43
N GLY A 80 8.68 13.59 -1.37
CA GLY A 80 7.96 14.67 -0.70
C GLY A 80 6.67 14.21 -0.03
N VAL A 81 6.73 13.07 0.69
CA VAL A 81 5.57 12.56 1.44
C VAL A 81 5.19 13.58 2.52
N THR A 82 3.95 14.04 2.48
CA THR A 82 3.42 15.05 3.41
C THR A 82 2.52 14.46 4.48
N GLY A 83 2.03 13.22 4.28
CA GLY A 83 1.19 12.57 5.27
C GLY A 83 0.86 11.14 4.90
N MET A 84 0.43 10.40 5.92
CA MET A 84 -0.10 9.05 5.77
C MET A 84 -1.28 8.91 6.71
N SER A 85 -2.36 8.33 6.21
CA SER A 85 -3.53 8.01 7.02
C SER A 85 -4.00 6.62 6.61
N VAL A 86 -3.59 5.62 7.38
CA VAL A 86 -3.80 4.20 7.04
C VAL A 86 -4.41 3.50 8.24
N ASP A 87 -5.57 2.88 8.04
CA ASP A 87 -6.31 2.19 9.09
C ASP A 87 -6.34 0.69 8.82
N LYS A 88 -6.36 -0.07 9.91
CA LYS A 88 -6.55 -1.51 9.90
C LYS A 88 -7.98 -1.81 10.30
N PHE A 89 -8.66 -2.62 9.51
CA PHE A 89 -10.04 -3.06 9.78
C PHE A 89 -10.06 -4.55 10.06
N GLU A 90 -10.62 -4.93 11.19
CA GLU A 90 -10.91 -6.33 11.48
C GLU A 90 -12.26 -6.67 10.86
N ILE A 91 -12.29 -7.69 10.02
CA ILE A 91 -13.50 -8.06 9.28
C ILE A 91 -14.28 -9.09 10.06
N ALA A 92 -15.50 -8.72 10.47
CA ALA A 92 -16.41 -9.64 11.15
C ALA A 92 -17.11 -10.58 10.17
N SER A 93 -17.43 -10.10 8.97
CA SER A 93 -18.03 -10.92 7.91
C SER A 93 -17.82 -10.26 6.57
N GLU A 94 -17.86 -11.05 5.51
CA GLU A 94 -17.88 -10.53 4.16
C GLU A 94 -18.83 -11.35 3.29
N SER A 95 -19.38 -10.70 2.25
CA SER A 95 -20.22 -11.35 1.29
C SER A 95 -20.07 -10.66 -0.06
N LYS A 96 -20.46 -11.33 -1.12
CA LYS A 96 -20.48 -10.71 -2.45
C LYS A 96 -21.64 -9.73 -2.55
N LEU A 97 -21.37 -8.52 -3.00
CA LEU A 97 -22.40 -7.56 -3.31
C LEU A 97 -22.93 -7.79 -4.72
N VAL A 98 -22.03 -8.17 -5.62
CA VAL A 98 -22.34 -8.47 -7.02
C VAL A 98 -21.60 -9.70 -7.49
#